data_7fc4225c9eb92197a85b8bda4fe5f7db
#
_entry.id   7fc4225c9eb92197a85b8bda4fe5f7db
#
_cell.length_a   1.000
_cell.length_b   1.000
_cell.length_c   1.000
_cell.angle_alpha   90.00
_cell.angle_beta   90.00
_cell.angle_gamma   90.00
#
_symmetry.space_group_name_H-M   'P 1'
#
loop_
_entity.id
_entity.type
_entity.pdbx_description
1 polymer ?
#
loop_
_entity_poly.entity_id
_entity_poly.type
_entity_poly.pdbx_seq_one_letter_code
_entity_poly.pdbx_strand_id
1 'polypeptide(L)'
;MKSTGSFKRILAALCTAAILMGGVSAFALSPALPDEPAPAELSVTNAVSEAQLRSALSKFTVTYDSEAEGWQIDSPYEEASMEKASCGLYPYLFVTNDDPTVYLSLGMTYFGDKKLDMKSVRVETEDNYYDFTCGEEFIGGYDNDLKAWFAYELFDMDDETSWLNEWLAAKSVTATFTGRDGSTKTYTLTKDNLQAIRDVLNVYDTLLGSDVSTARVVLRSLVK
;
A
#
# COMPACT_ATOMS: atom_id res chain seq x y z
N MET A 1 -28.56 -5.43 1.55
CA MET A 1 -27.36 -5.22 2.38
C MET A 1 -26.62 -6.54 2.56
N LYS A 2 -25.80 -6.97 1.59
CA LYS A 2 -24.89 -8.16 1.74
C LYS A 2 -23.97 -8.32 0.52
N SER A 3 -23.28 -7.25 0.06
CA SER A 3 -22.40 -7.35 -1.13
C SER A 3 -20.96 -6.88 -0.89
N THR A 4 -20.71 -6.07 0.12
CA THR A 4 -19.35 -5.62 0.47
C THR A 4 -18.37 -6.77 0.78
N GLY A 5 -18.88 -7.95 1.12
CA GLY A 5 -18.04 -9.12 1.43
C GLY A 5 -17.33 -9.75 0.22
N SER A 6 -17.86 -9.58 -1.01
CA SER A 6 -17.26 -10.20 -2.20
C SER A 6 -16.07 -9.38 -2.70
N PHE A 7 -16.18 -8.05 -2.71
CA PHE A 7 -15.10 -7.16 -3.14
C PHE A 7 -13.93 -7.18 -2.14
N LYS A 8 -14.22 -7.17 -0.84
CA LYS A 8 -13.20 -7.31 0.22
C LYS A 8 -12.37 -8.60 0.08
N ARG A 9 -13.01 -9.71 -0.30
CA ARG A 9 -12.32 -10.99 -0.52
C ARG A 9 -11.45 -10.97 -1.78
N ILE A 10 -11.89 -10.29 -2.83
CA ILE A 10 -11.11 -10.13 -4.07
C ILE A 10 -9.88 -9.26 -3.80
N LEU A 11 -10.03 -8.16 -3.08
CA LEU A 11 -8.93 -7.24 -2.78
C LEU A 11 -7.89 -7.88 -1.85
N ALA A 12 -8.33 -8.56 -0.78
CA ALA A 12 -7.43 -9.30 0.12
C ALA A 12 -6.64 -10.37 -0.64
N ALA A 13 -7.30 -11.17 -1.49
CA ALA A 13 -6.63 -12.19 -2.30
C ALA A 13 -5.63 -11.61 -3.30
N LEU A 14 -5.90 -10.40 -3.84
CA LEU A 14 -5.01 -9.74 -4.80
C LEU A 14 -3.76 -9.16 -4.13
N CYS A 15 -3.89 -8.57 -2.94
CA CYS A 15 -2.74 -8.08 -2.17
C CYS A 15 -1.76 -9.22 -1.88
N THR A 16 -2.27 -10.39 -1.46
CA THR A 16 -1.46 -11.58 -1.19
C THR A 16 -0.74 -12.09 -2.42
N ALA A 17 -1.40 -12.12 -3.58
CA ALA A 17 -0.81 -12.62 -4.83
C ALA A 17 0.30 -11.69 -5.36
N ALA A 18 0.16 -10.37 -5.22
CA ALA A 18 1.15 -9.40 -5.68
C ALA A 18 2.46 -9.47 -4.88
N ILE A 19 2.37 -9.65 -3.56
CA ILE A 19 3.55 -9.78 -2.67
C ILE A 19 4.36 -11.04 -2.99
N LEU A 20 3.69 -12.16 -3.34
CA LEU A 20 4.38 -13.43 -3.65
C LEU A 20 5.04 -13.44 -5.04
N MET A 21 4.65 -12.59 -5.98
CA MET A 21 5.20 -12.56 -7.35
C MET A 21 6.38 -11.60 -7.54
N GLY A 22 6.65 -10.69 -6.58
CA GLY A 22 7.74 -9.69 -6.63
C GLY A 22 9.15 -10.22 -6.36
N GLY A 23 9.33 -11.49 -6.08
CA GLY A 23 10.54 -12.06 -5.49
C GLY A 23 11.51 -12.79 -6.40
N VAL A 24 11.77 -12.40 -7.65
CA VAL A 24 12.93 -12.94 -8.42
C VAL A 24 13.55 -11.85 -9.30
N SER A 25 14.30 -10.95 -8.72
CA SER A 25 15.30 -10.16 -9.46
C SER A 25 16.66 -10.82 -9.30
N ALA A 26 17.15 -11.39 -10.40
CA ALA A 26 18.47 -12.00 -10.50
C ALA A 26 19.56 -10.94 -10.27
N PHE A 27 20.28 -11.04 -9.16
CA PHE A 27 21.48 -10.25 -8.91
C PHE A 27 22.61 -10.69 -9.85
N ALA A 28 22.99 -9.81 -10.77
CA ALA A 28 24.26 -9.90 -11.47
C ALA A 28 25.40 -9.51 -10.53
N LEU A 29 26.36 -10.42 -10.33
CA LEU A 29 27.58 -10.18 -9.55
C LEU A 29 28.38 -9.04 -10.20
N SER A 30 28.52 -7.91 -9.48
CA SER A 30 29.54 -6.91 -9.76
C SER A 30 30.78 -7.13 -8.89
N PRO A 31 31.99 -6.83 -9.40
CA PRO A 31 33.22 -7.12 -8.70
C PRO A 31 33.47 -6.16 -7.53
N ALA A 32 34.13 -6.69 -6.49
CA ALA A 32 34.44 -6.04 -5.22
C ALA A 32 35.13 -4.67 -5.38
N LEU A 33 34.59 -3.68 -4.69
CA LEU A 33 35.25 -2.40 -4.40
C LEU A 33 35.97 -2.47 -3.05
N PRO A 34 37.07 -1.72 -2.87
CA PRO A 34 37.93 -1.84 -1.69
C PRO A 34 37.36 -1.11 -0.47
N ASP A 35 37.61 -1.70 0.69
CA ASP A 35 37.52 -1.21 2.07
C ASP A 35 36.57 -0.03 2.37
N GLU A 36 35.36 -0.38 2.73
CA GLU A 36 34.40 0.52 3.38
C GLU A 36 34.70 0.58 4.89
N PRO A 37 34.73 1.77 5.53
CA PRO A 37 34.98 1.89 6.97
C PRO A 37 33.82 1.20 7.73
N ALA A 38 34.16 0.47 8.79
CA ALA A 38 33.23 -0.26 9.64
C ALA A 38 32.02 0.61 10.01
N PRO A 39 30.78 0.06 9.96
CA PRO A 39 29.60 0.80 10.31
C PRO A 39 29.69 1.32 11.73
N ALA A 40 29.46 2.63 11.92
CA ALA A 40 29.34 3.23 13.23
C ALA A 40 28.28 2.46 14.03
N GLU A 41 28.60 2.05 15.25
CA GLU A 41 27.65 1.47 16.19
C GLU A 41 26.44 2.40 16.28
N LEU A 42 25.30 1.94 15.75
CA LEU A 42 24.02 2.62 15.90
C LEU A 42 23.74 2.71 17.40
N SER A 43 23.83 3.91 17.94
CA SER A 43 23.36 4.20 19.29
C SER A 43 21.94 3.68 19.42
N VAL A 44 21.67 2.92 20.48
CA VAL A 44 20.34 2.37 20.83
C VAL A 44 19.37 3.54 20.94
N THR A 45 18.75 3.92 19.83
CA THR A 45 17.57 4.78 19.81
C THR A 45 16.46 3.97 20.46
N ASN A 46 15.78 4.58 21.44
CA ASN A 46 14.72 3.95 22.22
C ASN A 46 13.81 3.11 21.34
N ALA A 47 13.87 1.79 21.52
CA ALA A 47 12.99 0.89 20.78
C ALA A 47 11.53 1.29 21.01
N VAL A 48 10.73 1.24 19.95
CA VAL A 48 9.30 1.56 20.02
C VAL A 48 8.63 0.62 21.02
N SER A 49 7.91 1.20 21.98
CA SER A 49 7.20 0.42 22.99
C SER A 49 5.92 -0.23 22.44
N GLU A 50 5.46 -1.31 23.06
CA GLU A 50 4.19 -1.95 22.75
C GLU A 50 3.02 -0.95 22.75
N ALA A 51 2.99 -0.03 23.71
CA ALA A 51 1.93 0.99 23.81
C ALA A 51 1.93 1.96 22.62
N GLN A 52 3.09 2.36 22.13
CA GLN A 52 3.22 3.21 20.94
C GLN A 52 2.73 2.48 19.69
N LEU A 53 3.14 1.23 19.51
CA LEU A 53 2.70 0.42 18.37
C LEU A 53 1.18 0.17 18.39
N ARG A 54 0.60 -0.18 19.54
CA ARG A 54 -0.86 -0.31 19.70
C ARG A 54 -1.59 1.01 19.41
N SER A 55 -1.04 2.13 19.81
CA SER A 55 -1.59 3.45 19.52
C SER A 55 -1.59 3.75 18.03
N ALA A 56 -0.48 3.49 17.35
CA ALA A 56 -0.36 3.67 15.90
C ALA A 56 -1.37 2.81 15.12
N LEU A 57 -1.54 1.54 15.52
CA LEU A 57 -2.44 0.57 14.89
C LEU A 57 -3.92 0.74 15.27
N SER A 58 -4.26 1.62 16.22
CA SER A 58 -5.61 1.67 16.81
C SER A 58 -6.75 1.93 15.84
N LYS A 59 -6.47 2.58 14.71
CA LYS A 59 -7.45 2.89 13.65
C LYS A 59 -7.54 1.81 12.56
N PHE A 60 -6.57 0.93 12.51
CA PHE A 60 -6.40 -0.03 11.41
C PHE A 60 -7.14 -1.34 11.69
N THR A 61 -7.51 -2.02 10.63
CA THR A 61 -7.95 -3.40 10.70
C THR A 61 -6.75 -4.29 10.44
N VAL A 62 -6.47 -5.20 11.38
CA VAL A 62 -5.40 -6.19 11.26
C VAL A 62 -6.05 -7.55 11.01
N THR A 63 -5.69 -8.18 9.90
CA THR A 63 -6.13 -9.54 9.54
C THR A 63 -4.91 -10.44 9.39
N TYR A 64 -5.04 -11.71 9.72
CA TYR A 64 -4.00 -12.69 9.47
C TYR A 64 -4.34 -13.50 8.22
N ASP A 65 -3.43 -13.47 7.25
CA ASP A 65 -3.51 -14.29 6.05
C ASP A 65 -2.69 -15.57 6.27
N SER A 66 -3.39 -16.71 6.29
CA SER A 66 -2.75 -18.02 6.51
C SER A 66 -2.07 -18.59 5.27
N GLU A 67 -2.38 -18.09 4.08
CA GLU A 67 -1.74 -18.52 2.83
C GLU A 67 -0.43 -17.77 2.62
N ALA A 68 -0.42 -16.46 2.92
CA ALA A 68 0.78 -15.63 2.86
C ALA A 68 1.58 -15.63 4.16
N GLU A 69 1.09 -16.31 5.21
CA GLU A 69 1.73 -16.43 6.53
C GLU A 69 2.12 -15.07 7.14
N GLY A 70 1.18 -14.12 7.13
CA GLY A 70 1.46 -12.76 7.62
C GLY A 70 0.22 -11.97 8.01
N TRP A 71 0.45 -10.74 8.44
CA TRP A 71 -0.60 -9.80 8.83
C TRP A 71 -0.76 -8.72 7.77
N GLN A 72 -1.99 -8.56 7.28
CA GLN A 72 -2.41 -7.42 6.49
C GLN A 72 -2.94 -6.33 7.42
N ILE A 73 -2.56 -5.08 7.13
CA ILE A 73 -2.94 -3.89 7.91
C ILE A 73 -3.62 -2.90 6.98
N ASP A 74 -4.94 -2.78 7.12
CA ASP A 74 -5.81 -2.01 6.23
C ASP A 74 -6.20 -0.68 6.83
N SER A 75 -6.14 0.37 6.01
CA SER A 75 -6.59 1.71 6.38
C SER A 75 -8.12 1.83 6.33
N PRO A 76 -8.76 2.46 7.33
CA PRO A 76 -10.21 2.65 7.33
C PRO A 76 -10.72 3.59 6.22
N TYR A 77 -9.84 4.40 5.64
CA TYR A 77 -10.21 5.38 4.60
C TYR A 77 -10.51 4.73 3.25
N GLU A 78 -9.87 3.60 2.95
CA GLU A 78 -10.11 2.88 1.71
C GLU A 78 -11.52 2.33 1.64
N GLU A 79 -11.97 1.61 2.66
CA GLU A 79 -13.31 1.07 2.73
C GLU A 79 -14.38 2.16 2.51
N ALA A 80 -14.21 3.30 3.18
CA ALA A 80 -15.11 4.44 3.04
C ALA A 80 -15.10 5.06 1.62
N SER A 81 -13.98 4.98 0.90
CA SER A 81 -13.88 5.44 -0.49
C SER A 81 -14.53 4.46 -1.45
N MET A 82 -14.32 3.17 -1.26
CA MET A 82 -14.92 2.11 -2.06
C MET A 82 -16.45 2.12 -1.96
N GLU A 83 -17.02 2.33 -0.79
CA GLU A 83 -18.46 2.47 -0.61
C GLU A 83 -19.07 3.63 -1.41
N LYS A 84 -18.27 4.64 -1.75
CA LYS A 84 -18.69 5.81 -2.54
C LYS A 84 -18.34 5.68 -4.03
N ALA A 85 -17.80 4.55 -4.48
CA ALA A 85 -17.26 4.37 -5.83
C ALA A 85 -16.29 5.50 -6.23
N SER A 86 -15.42 5.89 -5.31
CA SER A 86 -14.45 6.96 -5.53
C SER A 86 -13.10 6.38 -5.91
N CYS A 87 -12.44 6.97 -6.90
CA CYS A 87 -11.04 6.68 -7.17
C CYS A 87 -10.21 6.98 -5.92
N GLY A 88 -9.06 6.32 -5.78
CA GLY A 88 -8.19 6.55 -4.65
C GLY A 88 -6.83 5.87 -4.76
N LEU A 89 -5.90 6.36 -3.96
CA LEU A 89 -4.57 5.82 -3.75
C LEU A 89 -4.44 5.55 -2.26
N TYR A 90 -4.31 4.27 -1.89
CA TYR A 90 -4.27 3.85 -0.49
C TYR A 90 -3.07 2.93 -0.26
N PRO A 91 -2.15 3.30 0.63
CA PRO A 91 -1.08 2.42 1.00
C PRO A 91 -1.57 1.32 1.95
N TYR A 92 -0.91 0.17 1.85
CA TYR A 92 -1.12 -1.03 2.65
C TYR A 92 0.17 -1.46 3.30
N LEU A 93 0.06 -2.14 4.42
CA LEU A 93 1.19 -2.82 5.03
C LEU A 93 0.90 -4.32 5.11
N PHE A 94 1.93 -5.08 4.82
CA PHE A 94 1.95 -6.51 5.10
C PHE A 94 3.18 -6.83 5.94
N VAL A 95 3.01 -7.67 6.96
CA VAL A 95 4.10 -8.07 7.87
C VAL A 95 4.17 -9.58 7.90
N THR A 96 5.29 -10.16 7.46
CA THR A 96 5.49 -11.62 7.52
C THR A 96 5.61 -12.13 8.95
N ASN A 97 5.20 -13.40 9.18
CA ASN A 97 5.17 -13.97 10.53
C ASN A 97 6.53 -14.52 10.98
N ASP A 98 7.25 -15.25 10.11
CA ASP A 98 8.43 -16.01 10.53
C ASP A 98 9.69 -15.15 10.63
N ASP A 99 9.93 -14.32 9.66
CA ASP A 99 10.96 -13.27 9.69
C ASP A 99 10.25 -11.94 9.41
N PRO A 100 9.83 -11.21 10.46
CA PRO A 100 8.97 -10.04 10.28
C PRO A 100 9.61 -8.96 9.43
N THR A 101 9.36 -9.06 8.14
CA THR A 101 9.63 -8.01 7.17
C THR A 101 8.35 -7.22 6.97
N VAL A 102 8.47 -5.90 6.98
CA VAL A 102 7.35 -4.99 6.75
C VAL A 102 7.40 -4.56 5.29
N TYR A 103 6.37 -4.91 4.53
CA TYR A 103 6.20 -4.50 3.15
C TYR A 103 5.21 -3.35 3.07
N LEU A 104 5.56 -2.33 2.32
CA LEU A 104 4.71 -1.19 1.99
C LEU A 104 4.29 -1.29 0.53
N SER A 105 3.00 -1.32 0.30
CA SER A 105 2.42 -1.34 -1.05
C SER A 105 1.43 -0.19 -1.22
N LEU A 106 1.23 0.27 -2.46
CA LEU A 106 0.27 1.30 -2.81
C LEU A 106 -0.80 0.74 -3.74
N GLY A 107 -2.02 0.63 -3.23
CA GLY A 107 -3.19 0.29 -4.03
C GLY A 107 -3.72 1.51 -4.76
N MET A 108 -3.93 1.37 -6.07
CA MET A 108 -4.52 2.40 -6.91
C MET A 108 -5.83 1.90 -7.49
N THR A 109 -6.92 2.55 -7.10
CA THR A 109 -8.26 2.15 -7.49
C THR A 109 -8.90 3.20 -8.40
N TYR A 110 -9.31 2.76 -9.57
CA TYR A 110 -10.18 3.50 -10.47
C TYR A 110 -11.64 3.13 -10.23
N PHE A 111 -12.52 4.12 -10.24
CA PHE A 111 -13.96 3.96 -10.39
C PHE A 111 -14.50 4.89 -11.46
N GLY A 112 -15.46 4.41 -12.27
CA GLY A 112 -16.07 5.23 -13.32
C GLY A 112 -17.25 4.57 -14.02
N ASP A 113 -17.88 5.32 -14.91
CA ASP A 113 -19.04 4.87 -15.71
C ASP A 113 -18.65 3.89 -16.82
N LYS A 114 -17.36 3.83 -17.16
CA LYS A 114 -16.83 2.99 -18.25
C LYS A 114 -15.73 2.09 -17.73
N LYS A 115 -15.61 0.91 -18.33
CA LYS A 115 -14.46 0.04 -18.12
C LYS A 115 -13.18 0.79 -18.48
N LEU A 116 -12.21 0.76 -17.57
CA LEU A 116 -10.84 1.22 -17.83
C LEU A 116 -9.91 0.01 -17.64
N ASP A 117 -9.40 -0.50 -18.75
CA ASP A 117 -8.33 -1.51 -18.75
C ASP A 117 -7.01 -0.75 -18.48
N MET A 118 -6.67 -0.63 -17.20
CA MET A 118 -5.55 0.21 -16.77
C MET A 118 -4.23 -0.23 -17.39
N LYS A 119 -3.53 0.73 -17.99
CA LYS A 119 -2.19 0.60 -18.54
C LYS A 119 -1.14 1.26 -17.63
N SER A 120 -1.48 2.42 -17.09
CA SER A 120 -0.59 3.19 -16.23
C SER A 120 -1.36 4.17 -15.38
N VAL A 121 -0.74 4.59 -14.28
CA VAL A 121 -1.18 5.71 -13.47
C VAL A 121 -0.02 6.69 -13.36
N ARG A 122 -0.26 7.96 -13.66
CA ARG A 122 0.67 9.05 -13.38
C ARG A 122 0.16 9.83 -12.18
N VAL A 123 1.03 9.99 -11.19
CA VAL A 123 0.76 10.86 -10.02
C VAL A 123 1.62 12.10 -10.15
N GLU A 124 1.00 13.28 -10.05
CA GLU A 124 1.65 14.58 -10.25
C GLU A 124 1.45 15.46 -9.03
N THR A 125 2.50 16.14 -8.63
CA THR A 125 2.52 17.29 -7.73
C THR A 125 2.78 18.57 -8.52
N GLU A 126 2.89 19.73 -7.85
CA GLU A 126 3.31 20.96 -8.53
C GLU A 126 4.75 20.93 -9.05
N ASP A 127 5.61 20.07 -8.46
CA ASP A 127 7.05 20.07 -8.73
C ASP A 127 7.53 18.81 -9.47
N ASN A 128 6.82 17.66 -9.29
CA ASN A 128 7.27 16.36 -9.78
C ASN A 128 6.12 15.50 -10.33
N TYR A 129 6.50 14.41 -11.03
CA TYR A 129 5.57 13.36 -11.44
C TYR A 129 6.19 11.97 -11.24
N TYR A 130 5.31 10.99 -11.06
CA TYR A 130 5.64 9.59 -10.80
C TYR A 130 4.79 8.71 -11.73
N ASP A 131 5.43 7.87 -12.52
CA ASP A 131 4.77 6.98 -13.47
C ASP A 131 4.76 5.54 -12.96
N PHE A 132 3.57 4.96 -12.86
CA PHE A 132 3.33 3.59 -12.47
C PHE A 132 2.80 2.83 -13.69
N THR A 133 3.47 1.73 -14.06
CA THR A 133 3.05 0.88 -15.17
C THR A 133 2.31 -0.33 -14.62
N CYS A 134 1.05 -0.50 -15.04
CA CYS A 134 0.21 -1.62 -14.62
C CYS A 134 0.59 -2.91 -15.35
N GLY A 135 0.33 -4.05 -14.69
CA GLY A 135 0.48 -5.37 -15.26
C GLY A 135 -0.37 -5.58 -16.52
N GLU A 136 -0.15 -6.69 -17.24
CA GLU A 136 -0.88 -6.96 -18.48
C GLU A 136 -2.31 -7.45 -18.24
N GLU A 137 -2.57 -8.04 -17.07
CA GLU A 137 -3.88 -8.56 -16.69
C GLU A 137 -4.78 -7.45 -16.15
N PHE A 138 -6.02 -7.40 -16.65
CA PHE A 138 -7.02 -6.50 -16.11
C PHE A 138 -7.56 -7.04 -14.79
N ILE A 139 -7.27 -6.32 -13.71
CA ILE A 139 -7.84 -6.57 -12.40
C ILE A 139 -8.97 -5.58 -12.18
N GLY A 140 -10.22 -6.06 -12.32
CA GLY A 140 -11.36 -5.18 -12.17
C GLY A 140 -12.67 -5.83 -12.62
N GLY A 141 -13.73 -5.03 -12.65
CA GLY A 141 -15.05 -5.51 -13.01
C GLY A 141 -16.12 -4.42 -12.99
N TYR A 142 -17.36 -4.83 -13.15
CA TYR A 142 -18.52 -3.98 -12.93
C TYR A 142 -19.17 -4.34 -11.59
N ASP A 143 -19.24 -3.37 -10.69
CA ASP A 143 -19.94 -3.53 -9.41
C ASP A 143 -21.41 -3.16 -9.58
N ASN A 144 -22.31 -4.16 -9.38
CA ASN A 144 -23.75 -3.98 -9.57
C ASN A 144 -24.41 -3.14 -8.47
N ASP A 145 -23.85 -3.11 -7.28
CA ASP A 145 -24.38 -2.35 -6.15
C ASP A 145 -23.99 -0.89 -6.25
N LEU A 146 -22.74 -0.62 -6.58
CA LEU A 146 -22.21 0.73 -6.81
C LEU A 146 -22.56 1.26 -8.20
N LYS A 147 -23.00 0.41 -9.13
CA LYS A 147 -23.29 0.74 -10.54
C LYS A 147 -22.13 1.41 -11.24
N ALA A 148 -20.93 0.95 -10.97
CA ALA A 148 -19.69 1.50 -11.47
C ALA A 148 -18.72 0.42 -11.94
N TRP A 149 -17.92 0.74 -12.94
CA TRP A 149 -16.73 -0.03 -13.28
C TRP A 149 -15.63 0.31 -12.30
N PHE A 150 -14.87 -0.71 -11.88
CA PHE A 150 -13.63 -0.51 -11.13
C PHE A 150 -12.48 -1.21 -11.82
N ALA A 151 -11.28 -0.67 -11.58
CA ALA A 151 -10.01 -1.33 -11.87
C ALA A 151 -9.06 -1.06 -10.69
N TYR A 152 -8.18 -2.01 -10.44
CA TYR A 152 -7.26 -1.98 -9.30
C TYR A 152 -5.87 -2.46 -9.72
N GLU A 153 -4.84 -1.85 -9.15
CA GLU A 153 -3.45 -2.28 -9.27
C GLU A 153 -2.73 -2.04 -7.94
N LEU A 154 -1.75 -2.88 -7.64
CA LEU A 154 -0.93 -2.79 -6.45
C LEU A 154 0.54 -2.61 -6.84
N PHE A 155 1.21 -1.63 -6.24
CA PHE A 155 2.60 -1.31 -6.49
C PHE A 155 3.42 -1.46 -5.22
N ASP A 156 4.60 -2.03 -5.33
CA ASP A 156 5.60 -2.06 -4.26
C ASP A 156 6.16 -0.66 -4.03
N MET A 157 6.27 -0.26 -2.76
CA MET A 157 6.72 1.07 -2.34
C MET A 157 7.81 1.01 -1.26
N ASP A 158 8.40 -0.16 -1.01
CA ASP A 158 9.35 -0.34 0.09
C ASP A 158 10.55 0.63 0.00
N ASP A 159 11.07 0.87 -1.20
CA ASP A 159 12.18 1.78 -1.45
C ASP A 159 11.72 3.21 -1.80
N GLU A 160 10.42 3.48 -1.90
CA GLU A 160 9.86 4.71 -2.48
C GLU A 160 9.06 5.56 -1.48
N THR A 161 9.30 5.37 -0.18
CA THR A 161 8.63 6.16 0.88
C THR A 161 8.84 7.67 0.73
N SER A 162 9.94 8.09 0.09
CA SER A 162 10.23 9.48 -0.24
C SER A 162 9.14 10.11 -1.13
N TRP A 163 8.58 9.36 -2.10
CA TRP A 163 7.51 9.84 -2.97
C TRP A 163 6.23 10.13 -2.19
N LEU A 164 5.87 9.24 -1.27
CA LEU A 164 4.69 9.44 -0.42
C LEU A 164 4.86 10.65 0.50
N ASN A 165 6.04 10.88 1.04
CA ASN A 165 6.35 12.06 1.84
C ASN A 165 6.27 13.35 1.02
N GLU A 166 6.71 13.32 -0.24
CA GLU A 166 6.60 14.45 -1.15
C GLU A 166 5.14 14.78 -1.46
N TRP A 167 4.30 13.75 -1.70
CA TRP A 167 2.85 13.96 -1.88
C TRP A 167 2.19 14.59 -0.65
N LEU A 168 2.64 14.22 0.55
CA LEU A 168 2.13 14.82 1.79
C LEU A 168 2.53 16.28 1.97
N ALA A 169 3.64 16.71 1.37
CA ALA A 169 4.14 18.08 1.41
C ALA A 169 3.53 18.96 0.31
N ALA A 170 3.03 18.35 -0.78
CA ALA A 170 2.48 19.06 -1.93
C ALA A 170 1.16 19.77 -1.59
N LYS A 171 0.86 20.87 -2.29
CA LYS A 171 -0.42 21.59 -2.16
C LYS A 171 -1.57 20.82 -2.81
N SER A 172 -1.26 20.08 -3.86
CA SER A 172 -2.21 19.25 -4.60
C SER A 172 -1.50 18.04 -5.18
N VAL A 173 -2.14 16.89 -5.12
CA VAL A 173 -1.68 15.66 -5.77
C VAL A 173 -2.78 15.18 -6.69
N THR A 174 -2.42 14.89 -7.93
CA THR A 174 -3.37 14.46 -8.97
C THR A 174 -2.92 13.14 -9.57
N ALA A 175 -3.81 12.16 -9.62
CA ALA A 175 -3.59 10.88 -10.28
C ALA A 175 -4.33 10.84 -11.63
N THR A 176 -3.63 10.51 -12.71
CA THR A 176 -4.20 10.28 -14.04
C THR A 176 -4.11 8.80 -14.39
N PHE A 177 -5.25 8.12 -14.34
CA PHE A 177 -5.41 6.74 -14.76
C PHE A 177 -5.53 6.70 -16.29
N THR A 178 -4.71 5.88 -16.95
CA THR A 178 -4.70 5.73 -18.41
C THR A 178 -5.03 4.30 -18.79
N GLY A 179 -6.01 4.12 -19.65
CA GLY A 179 -6.39 2.82 -20.22
C GLY A 179 -5.55 2.43 -21.42
N ARG A 180 -5.53 1.13 -21.76
CA ARG A 180 -4.83 0.60 -22.94
C ARG A 180 -5.42 1.13 -24.25
N ASP A 181 -6.67 1.58 -24.25
CA ASP A 181 -7.34 2.24 -25.38
C ASP A 181 -7.01 3.74 -25.49
N GLY A 182 -6.19 4.28 -24.59
CA GLY A 182 -5.84 5.70 -24.52
C GLY A 182 -6.85 6.56 -23.77
N SER A 183 -7.93 5.99 -23.26
CA SER A 183 -8.85 6.73 -22.39
C SER A 183 -8.17 7.12 -21.08
N THR A 184 -8.58 8.24 -20.50
CA THR A 184 -8.00 8.75 -19.26
C THR A 184 -9.06 9.16 -18.25
N LYS A 185 -8.70 9.06 -16.98
CA LYS A 185 -9.47 9.61 -15.86
C LYS A 185 -8.53 10.29 -14.88
N THR A 186 -8.74 11.56 -14.65
CA THR A 186 -7.97 12.33 -13.65
C THR A 186 -8.74 12.41 -12.35
N TYR A 187 -8.02 12.29 -11.25
CA TYR A 187 -8.53 12.34 -9.88
C TYR A 187 -7.56 13.11 -9.00
N THR A 188 -8.06 14.12 -8.29
CA THR A 188 -7.26 14.84 -7.29
C THR A 188 -7.42 14.15 -5.95
N LEU A 189 -6.30 13.82 -5.29
CA LEU A 189 -6.31 13.15 -4.00
C LEU A 189 -7.05 14.00 -2.96
N THR A 190 -7.94 13.35 -2.24
CA THR A 190 -8.69 13.98 -1.16
C THR A 190 -7.86 14.12 0.10
N LYS A 191 -8.36 14.86 1.07
CA LYS A 191 -7.76 14.90 2.41
C LYS A 191 -7.72 13.52 3.06
N ASP A 192 -8.70 12.67 2.78
CA ASP A 192 -8.77 11.30 3.32
C ASP A 192 -7.68 10.41 2.70
N ASN A 193 -7.38 10.53 1.39
CA ASN A 193 -6.24 9.84 0.77
C ASN A 193 -4.91 10.28 1.42
N LEU A 194 -4.70 11.59 1.54
CA LEU A 194 -3.46 12.11 2.16
C LEU A 194 -3.35 11.72 3.65
N GLN A 195 -4.49 11.66 4.36
CA GLN A 195 -4.49 11.20 5.74
C GLN A 195 -4.20 9.70 5.85
N ALA A 196 -4.73 8.88 4.93
CA ALA A 196 -4.40 7.46 4.85
C ALA A 196 -2.90 7.23 4.65
N ILE A 197 -2.29 7.97 3.71
CA ILE A 197 -0.84 7.92 3.46
C ILE A 197 -0.06 8.27 4.73
N ARG A 198 -0.42 9.35 5.41
CA ARG A 198 0.26 9.80 6.64
C ARG A 198 0.13 8.76 7.76
N ASP A 199 -1.08 8.23 7.97
CA ASP A 199 -1.34 7.27 9.04
C ASP A 199 -0.59 5.94 8.78
N VAL A 200 -0.55 5.48 7.52
CA VAL A 200 0.18 4.25 7.15
C VAL A 200 1.70 4.43 7.28
N LEU A 201 2.26 5.55 6.81
CA LEU A 201 3.70 5.82 6.99
C LEU A 201 4.08 5.87 8.47
N ASN A 202 3.24 6.46 9.33
CA ASN A 202 3.48 6.46 10.77
C ASN A 202 3.48 5.03 11.36
N VAL A 203 2.59 4.15 10.89
CA VAL A 203 2.59 2.72 11.31
C VAL A 203 3.83 2.00 10.78
N TYR A 204 4.20 2.24 9.52
CA TYR A 204 5.38 1.69 8.87
C TYR A 204 6.65 2.00 9.68
N ASP A 205 6.90 3.29 9.94
CA ASP A 205 8.04 3.75 10.73
C ASP A 205 8.02 3.17 12.16
N THR A 206 6.82 3.07 12.76
CA THR A 206 6.66 2.51 14.10
C THR A 206 6.97 1.02 14.13
N LEU A 207 6.57 0.27 13.11
CA LEU A 207 6.89 -1.17 12.96
C LEU A 207 8.38 -1.38 12.75
N LEU A 208 9.01 -0.60 11.86
CA LEU A 208 10.47 -0.65 11.63
C LEU A 208 11.28 -0.30 12.89
N GLY A 209 10.77 0.59 13.73
CA GLY A 209 11.40 0.94 15.02
C GLY A 209 11.10 -0.03 16.16
N SER A 210 10.23 -1.03 15.95
CA SER A 210 9.86 -2.02 16.97
C SER A 210 10.78 -3.23 16.93
N ASP A 211 11.00 -3.86 18.08
CA ASP A 211 11.56 -5.20 18.04
C ASP A 211 10.55 -6.24 17.53
N VAL A 212 11.08 -7.28 16.90
CA VAL A 212 10.32 -8.36 16.27
C VAL A 212 9.31 -9.01 17.22
N SER A 213 9.69 -9.21 18.48
CA SER A 213 8.84 -9.87 19.48
C SER A 213 7.66 -9.01 19.85
N THR A 214 7.88 -7.71 20.05
CA THR A 214 6.86 -6.71 20.34
C THR A 214 5.87 -6.57 19.18
N ALA A 215 6.38 -6.42 17.95
CA ALA A 215 5.53 -6.33 16.76
C ALA A 215 4.61 -7.56 16.63
N ARG A 216 5.16 -8.76 16.76
CA ARG A 216 4.42 -10.02 16.67
C ARG A 216 3.34 -10.17 17.75
N VAL A 217 3.66 -9.82 19.00
CA VAL A 217 2.69 -9.87 20.12
C VAL A 217 1.54 -8.91 19.87
N VAL A 218 1.84 -7.69 19.46
CA VAL A 218 0.81 -6.66 19.19
C VAL A 218 -0.07 -7.09 18.02
N LEU A 219 0.51 -7.46 16.88
CA LEU A 219 -0.25 -7.83 15.67
C LEU A 219 -1.17 -9.02 15.94
N ARG A 220 -0.67 -10.09 16.59
CA ARG A 220 -1.50 -11.25 16.98
C ARG A 220 -2.69 -10.88 17.86
N SER A 221 -2.52 -9.91 18.76
CA SER A 221 -3.58 -9.50 19.67
C SER A 221 -4.66 -8.62 19.04
N LEU A 222 -4.38 -8.04 17.85
CA LEU A 222 -5.28 -7.15 17.11
C LEU A 222 -6.07 -7.86 16.01
N VAL A 223 -5.71 -9.10 15.67
CA VAL A 223 -6.44 -9.91 14.66
C VAL A 223 -7.90 -10.05 15.06
N LYS A 224 -8.79 -9.70 14.14
CA LYS A 224 -10.26 -9.77 14.29
C LYS A 224 -10.83 -11.01 13.61
#